data_bcedb64756685a85b1e2e018ec977c39
#
_entry.id   bcedb64756685a85b1e2e018ec977c39
#
_cell.length_a   1.000
_cell.length_b   1.000
_cell.length_c   1.000
_cell.angle_alpha   90.00
_cell.angle_beta   90.00
_cell.angle_gamma   90.00
#
_symmetry.space_group_name_H-M   'P 1'
#
loop_
_entity.id
_entity.type
_entity.pdbx_description
1 polymer ?
#
loop_
_entity_poly.entity_id
_entity_poly.type
_entity_poly.pdbx_seq_one_letter_code
_entity_poly.pdbx_strand_id
1 'polypeptide(L)'
;MDRFKTILLITSTCLTTTLYAKQQVVCVFDPIGKSGDAFALAKDYALEAKNWGADLSLKAYVDERVAAEDLKVGKCDGAIISGLRGRQFNKYTGSLDAVGALTNMKTAINAYKLLSSPMAAKNMVVGPYEIAGLGTIGPAYLFVNDRSINTLAKAAGKKIGVFKYDEAQPKLVQHVGGQAVSVDVTNAGAKFNNHEIDIVPAPIVAFKPFELHKGLGEKGAIIRFPLTQISANFIIRKDQFPAGFGQKSRTWVASQLNRTFGIIAKYESDIPSRYWMDIPKNEQLNYIKMMREARIQLTKADIYDPKMMNFLKKVRCKENPSNFECALNDE
;
A
#
# COMPACT_ATOMS: atom_id res chain seq x y z
N MET A 1 -26.79 73.47 43.63
CA MET A 1 -25.71 73.21 42.66
C MET A 1 -25.28 71.77 42.84
N ASP A 2 -26.01 70.79 42.21
CA ASP A 2 -25.75 69.35 42.36
C ASP A 2 -25.12 68.86 41.04
N ARG A 3 -23.91 68.33 41.19
CA ARG A 3 -23.22 67.72 40.08
C ARG A 3 -23.57 66.23 40.05
N PHE A 4 -24.40 65.82 39.08
CA PHE A 4 -24.59 64.40 38.70
C PHE A 4 -23.33 63.87 38.02
N LYS A 5 -22.65 62.86 38.62
CA LYS A 5 -21.60 62.10 38.00
C LYS A 5 -22.24 60.87 37.34
N THR A 6 -22.30 60.90 36.03
CA THR A 6 -22.71 59.76 35.20
C THR A 6 -21.55 58.74 35.13
N ILE A 7 -21.72 57.59 35.73
CA ILE A 7 -20.78 56.48 35.62
C ILE A 7 -21.15 55.65 34.38
N LEU A 8 -20.28 55.70 33.36
CA LEU A 8 -20.42 54.91 32.14
C LEU A 8 -19.88 53.48 32.42
N LEU A 9 -20.77 52.49 32.57
CA LEU A 9 -20.40 51.07 32.67
C LEU A 9 -20.08 50.57 31.25
N ILE A 10 -18.81 50.33 30.97
CA ILE A 10 -18.38 49.63 29.73
C ILE A 10 -18.50 48.16 29.98
N THR A 11 -19.55 47.52 29.49
CA THR A 11 -19.69 46.05 29.47
C THR A 11 -18.81 45.50 28.33
N SER A 12 -17.66 44.97 28.68
CA SER A 12 -16.79 44.22 27.76
C SER A 12 -17.44 42.87 27.44
N THR A 13 -18.11 42.78 26.29
CA THR A 13 -18.59 41.50 25.75
C THR A 13 -17.41 40.74 25.19
N CYS A 14 -16.91 39.76 25.95
CA CYS A 14 -15.94 38.78 25.48
C CYS A 14 -16.61 37.87 24.42
N LEU A 15 -16.45 38.18 23.13
CA LEU A 15 -16.82 37.25 22.04
C LEU A 15 -15.88 36.05 22.13
N THR A 16 -16.34 34.98 22.71
CA THR A 16 -15.72 33.66 22.57
C THR A 16 -15.98 33.18 21.17
N THR A 17 -15.03 33.41 20.24
CA THR A 17 -15.00 32.74 18.95
C THR A 17 -14.70 31.27 19.23
N THR A 18 -15.71 30.41 19.16
CA THR A 18 -15.52 28.99 19.04
C THR A 18 -14.77 28.74 17.73
N LEU A 19 -13.44 28.54 17.81
CA LEU A 19 -12.67 27.98 16.71
C LEU A 19 -13.23 26.58 16.43
N TYR A 20 -14.13 26.45 15.46
CA TYR A 20 -14.45 25.18 14.90
C TYR A 20 -13.14 24.62 14.31
N ALA A 21 -12.61 23.56 14.91
CA ALA A 21 -11.47 22.85 14.35
C ALA A 21 -11.82 22.46 12.91
N LYS A 22 -10.99 22.87 11.95
CA LYS A 22 -11.20 22.56 10.53
C LYS A 22 -11.27 21.02 10.39
N GLN A 23 -12.35 20.53 9.82
CA GLN A 23 -12.49 19.11 9.50
C GLN A 23 -11.53 18.75 8.37
N GLN A 24 -10.70 17.70 8.57
CA GLN A 24 -9.77 17.20 7.56
C GLN A 24 -10.48 16.20 6.65
N VAL A 25 -10.37 16.41 5.34
CA VAL A 25 -10.93 15.49 4.33
C VAL A 25 -9.91 14.41 4.02
N VAL A 26 -10.27 13.13 4.23
CA VAL A 26 -9.44 11.98 3.91
C VAL A 26 -10.07 11.14 2.81
N CYS A 27 -9.38 11.02 1.68
CA CYS A 27 -9.72 10.18 0.55
C CYS A 27 -9.28 8.73 0.84
N VAL A 28 -10.22 7.78 0.85
CA VAL A 28 -9.95 6.37 1.16
C VAL A 28 -10.19 5.54 -0.09
N PHE A 29 -9.12 4.94 -0.62
CA PHE A 29 -9.25 3.97 -1.69
C PHE A 29 -9.74 2.63 -1.13
N ASP A 30 -10.85 2.16 -1.67
CA ASP A 30 -11.39 0.84 -1.45
C ASP A 30 -12.14 0.40 -2.73
N PRO A 31 -11.76 -0.72 -3.38
CA PRO A 31 -12.40 -1.16 -4.62
C PRO A 31 -13.92 -1.40 -4.49
N ILE A 32 -14.40 -1.68 -3.27
CA ILE A 32 -15.82 -1.89 -2.96
C ILE A 32 -16.48 -0.58 -2.48
N GLY A 33 -15.71 0.49 -2.35
CA GLY A 33 -16.19 1.78 -1.87
C GLY A 33 -16.51 1.76 -0.37
N LYS A 34 -17.64 2.38 0.02
CA LYS A 34 -18.01 2.52 1.44
C LYS A 34 -18.31 1.21 2.16
N SER A 35 -18.56 0.13 1.43
CA SER A 35 -18.88 -1.19 1.96
C SER A 35 -17.65 -2.09 2.16
N GLY A 36 -16.46 -1.64 1.76
CA GLY A 36 -15.23 -2.41 1.86
C GLY A 36 -14.56 -2.31 3.22
N ASP A 37 -13.65 -3.25 3.48
CA ASP A 37 -12.92 -3.35 4.76
C ASP A 37 -11.94 -2.21 4.98
N ALA A 38 -11.30 -1.70 3.91
CA ALA A 38 -10.40 -0.55 4.03
C ALA A 38 -11.16 0.69 4.49
N PHE A 39 -12.37 0.92 3.97
CA PHE A 39 -13.21 2.03 4.41
C PHE A 39 -13.75 1.82 5.83
N ALA A 40 -14.07 0.58 6.22
CA ALA A 40 -14.46 0.26 7.59
C ALA A 40 -13.34 0.52 8.59
N LEU A 41 -12.10 0.08 8.28
CA LEU A 41 -10.91 0.37 9.09
C LEU A 41 -10.62 1.88 9.19
N ALA A 42 -10.86 2.63 8.10
CA ALA A 42 -10.71 4.08 8.11
C ALA A 42 -11.73 4.77 9.03
N LYS A 43 -12.95 4.23 9.20
CA LYS A 43 -13.92 4.73 10.19
C LYS A 43 -13.42 4.54 11.62
N ASP A 44 -12.88 3.35 11.96
CA ASP A 44 -12.30 3.10 13.27
C ASP A 44 -11.13 4.06 13.53
N TYR A 45 -10.29 4.27 12.51
CA TYR A 45 -9.20 5.24 12.56
C TYR A 45 -9.68 6.68 12.80
N ALA A 46 -10.77 7.11 12.13
CA ALA A 46 -11.31 8.46 12.27
C ALA A 46 -11.84 8.73 13.69
N LEU A 47 -12.35 7.69 14.37
CA LEU A 47 -12.75 7.81 15.79
C LEU A 47 -11.52 8.06 16.68
N GLU A 48 -10.43 7.34 16.45
CA GLU A 48 -9.20 7.50 17.23
C GLU A 48 -8.51 8.84 16.94
N ALA A 49 -8.55 9.32 15.69
CA ALA A 49 -7.93 10.58 15.29
C ALA A 49 -8.46 11.80 16.11
N LYS A 50 -9.69 11.74 16.59
CA LYS A 50 -10.29 12.77 17.46
C LYS A 50 -9.49 12.93 18.76
N ASN A 51 -8.95 11.84 19.32
CA ASN A 51 -8.11 11.87 20.51
C ASN A 51 -6.78 12.61 20.28
N TRP A 52 -6.41 12.83 19.02
CA TRP A 52 -5.21 13.57 18.62
C TRP A 52 -5.51 14.97 18.08
N GLY A 53 -6.77 15.40 18.18
CA GLY A 53 -7.24 16.73 17.77
C GLY A 53 -7.56 16.87 16.28
N ALA A 54 -7.79 15.76 15.56
CA ALA A 54 -8.21 15.77 14.17
C ALA A 54 -9.64 15.23 14.02
N ASP A 55 -10.50 15.97 13.33
CA ASP A 55 -11.85 15.53 12.96
C ASP A 55 -11.87 15.18 11.47
N LEU A 56 -11.96 13.86 11.15
CA LEU A 56 -11.80 13.35 9.80
C LEU A 56 -13.14 13.16 9.09
N SER A 57 -13.28 13.76 7.91
CA SER A 57 -14.35 13.49 6.94
C SER A 57 -13.85 12.50 5.89
N LEU A 58 -14.38 11.28 5.88
CA LEU A 58 -13.94 10.23 4.99
C LEU A 58 -14.71 10.24 3.66
N LYS A 59 -13.97 10.22 2.54
CA LYS A 59 -14.52 10.06 1.19
C LYS A 59 -14.04 8.74 0.59
N ALA A 60 -14.97 7.87 0.19
CA ALA A 60 -14.62 6.61 -0.48
C ALA A 60 -14.33 6.83 -1.96
N TYR A 61 -13.26 6.21 -2.44
CA TYR A 61 -12.82 6.21 -3.83
C TYR A 61 -12.61 4.77 -4.30
N VAL A 62 -13.20 4.40 -5.44
CA VAL A 62 -12.98 3.10 -6.10
C VAL A 62 -11.83 3.13 -7.10
N ASP A 63 -11.31 4.33 -7.40
CA ASP A 63 -10.12 4.56 -8.23
C ASP A 63 -9.07 5.32 -7.40
N GLU A 64 -7.97 4.65 -7.06
CA GLU A 64 -6.89 5.26 -6.26
C GLU A 64 -6.16 6.39 -7.01
N ARG A 65 -6.22 6.41 -8.36
CA ARG A 65 -5.67 7.50 -9.16
C ARG A 65 -6.38 8.81 -8.83
N VAL A 66 -7.72 8.78 -8.75
CA VAL A 66 -8.51 9.96 -8.41
C VAL A 66 -8.24 10.40 -6.98
N ALA A 67 -8.14 9.47 -6.03
CA ALA A 67 -7.80 9.79 -4.64
C ALA A 67 -6.41 10.47 -4.53
N ALA A 68 -5.42 9.98 -5.27
CA ALA A 68 -4.08 10.55 -5.30
C ALA A 68 -4.04 11.95 -5.93
N GLU A 69 -4.77 12.17 -7.04
CA GLU A 69 -4.86 13.49 -7.68
C GLU A 69 -5.60 14.49 -6.79
N ASP A 70 -6.67 14.08 -6.13
CA ASP A 70 -7.40 14.95 -5.20
C ASP A 70 -6.55 15.34 -3.97
N LEU A 71 -5.64 14.45 -3.52
CA LEU A 71 -4.63 14.80 -2.51
C LEU A 71 -3.64 15.86 -3.03
N LYS A 72 -3.14 15.70 -4.26
CA LYS A 72 -2.18 16.66 -4.86
C LYS A 72 -2.77 18.07 -4.99
N VAL A 73 -4.01 18.17 -5.47
CA VAL A 73 -4.66 19.46 -5.69
C VAL A 73 -5.34 20.03 -4.43
N GLY A 74 -5.22 19.35 -3.28
CA GLY A 74 -5.73 19.83 -2.00
C GLY A 74 -7.24 19.70 -1.81
N LYS A 75 -7.93 18.89 -2.60
CA LYS A 75 -9.33 18.50 -2.34
C LYS A 75 -9.45 17.50 -1.20
N CYS A 76 -8.36 16.77 -0.91
CA CYS A 76 -8.19 15.95 0.27
C CYS A 76 -6.97 16.44 1.06
N ASP A 77 -7.10 16.48 2.37
CA ASP A 77 -6.00 16.79 3.29
C ASP A 77 -5.14 15.55 3.55
N GLY A 78 -5.72 14.35 3.35
CA GLY A 78 -5.03 13.06 3.42
C GLY A 78 -5.60 12.05 2.44
N ALA A 79 -4.84 10.99 2.13
CA ALA A 79 -5.31 9.86 1.32
C ALA A 79 -4.77 8.54 1.85
N ILE A 80 -5.61 7.51 1.86
CA ILE A 80 -5.23 6.11 2.10
C ILE A 80 -5.26 5.42 0.73
N ILE A 81 -4.08 5.07 0.21
CA ILE A 81 -3.87 4.48 -1.12
C ILE A 81 -2.79 3.40 -1.05
N SER A 82 -2.62 2.62 -2.14
CA SER A 82 -1.52 1.63 -2.19
C SER A 82 -0.14 2.28 -2.12
N GLY A 83 0.85 1.57 -1.59
CA GLY A 83 2.24 2.02 -1.59
C GLY A 83 2.79 2.20 -3.01
N LEU A 84 2.32 1.39 -3.96
CA LEU A 84 2.65 1.54 -5.38
C LEU A 84 2.25 2.93 -5.89
N ARG A 85 1.03 3.36 -5.63
CA ARG A 85 0.53 4.71 -5.98
C ARG A 85 1.16 5.78 -5.09
N GLY A 86 1.43 5.46 -3.83
CA GLY A 86 2.06 6.33 -2.83
C GLY A 86 3.51 6.71 -3.14
N ARG A 87 4.22 5.92 -3.98
CA ARG A 87 5.64 6.17 -4.34
C ARG A 87 5.89 7.57 -4.88
N GLN A 88 4.96 8.17 -5.60
CA GLN A 88 5.05 9.54 -6.10
C GLN A 88 5.11 10.61 -5.01
N PHE A 89 4.63 10.32 -3.79
CA PHE A 89 4.66 11.23 -2.64
C PHE A 89 5.85 10.96 -1.73
N ASN A 90 6.23 9.68 -1.59
CA ASN A 90 7.38 9.26 -0.81
C ASN A 90 8.00 7.99 -1.42
N LYS A 91 9.11 8.15 -2.12
CA LYS A 91 9.84 7.06 -2.78
C LYS A 91 10.33 6.02 -1.78
N TYR A 92 10.77 6.45 -0.59
CA TYR A 92 11.26 5.54 0.45
C TYR A 92 10.18 4.55 0.85
N THR A 93 8.99 5.00 1.28
CA THR A 93 7.89 4.10 1.66
C THR A 93 7.26 3.39 0.47
N GLY A 94 7.22 4.01 -0.70
CA GLY A 94 6.75 3.37 -1.94
C GLY A 94 7.68 2.27 -2.47
N SER A 95 8.92 2.17 -1.94
CA SER A 95 9.83 1.06 -2.22
C SER A 95 9.64 -0.13 -1.27
N LEU A 96 8.75 -0.01 -0.27
CA LEU A 96 8.38 -1.09 0.63
C LEU A 96 7.75 -2.28 -0.11
N ASP A 97 7.06 -2.00 -1.22
CA ASP A 97 6.37 -2.97 -2.08
C ASP A 97 7.31 -3.60 -3.13
N ALA A 98 8.63 -3.45 -2.98
CA ALA A 98 9.60 -4.00 -3.92
C ALA A 98 9.48 -5.52 -4.03
N VAL A 99 9.58 -6.03 -5.27
CA VAL A 99 9.40 -7.45 -5.58
C VAL A 99 10.32 -8.34 -4.77
N GLY A 100 9.77 -9.38 -4.13
CA GLY A 100 10.52 -10.32 -3.29
C GLY A 100 11.09 -9.72 -2.00
N ALA A 101 10.78 -8.46 -1.66
CA ALA A 101 11.32 -7.81 -0.47
C ALA A 101 10.65 -8.28 0.82
N LEU A 102 9.33 -8.45 0.79
CA LEU A 102 8.51 -8.94 1.90
C LEU A 102 7.58 -10.04 1.38
N THR A 103 7.94 -11.30 1.57
CA THR A 103 7.18 -12.45 1.03
C THR A 103 6.39 -13.22 2.07
N ASN A 104 6.51 -12.84 3.35
CA ASN A 104 5.73 -13.45 4.42
C ASN A 104 5.22 -12.41 5.41
N MET A 105 4.12 -12.74 6.06
CA MET A 105 3.38 -11.89 7.00
C MET A 105 4.25 -11.43 8.18
N LYS A 106 5.00 -12.34 8.79
CA LYS A 106 5.80 -12.04 10.00
C LYS A 106 6.85 -10.97 9.71
N THR A 107 7.60 -11.16 8.61
CA THR A 107 8.61 -10.19 8.17
C THR A 107 7.99 -8.83 7.83
N ALA A 108 6.82 -8.83 7.18
CA ALA A 108 6.09 -7.61 6.84
C ALA A 108 5.62 -6.85 8.09
N ILE A 109 5.00 -7.53 9.06
CA ILE A 109 4.58 -6.91 10.32
C ILE A 109 5.78 -6.29 11.05
N ASN A 110 6.92 -6.99 11.11
CA ASN A 110 8.13 -6.48 11.74
C ASN A 110 8.67 -5.24 11.02
N ALA A 111 8.72 -5.27 9.68
CA ALA A 111 9.15 -4.11 8.88
C ALA A 111 8.25 -2.90 9.12
N TYR A 112 6.93 -3.07 9.08
CA TYR A 112 5.96 -1.98 9.26
C TYR A 112 6.03 -1.38 10.68
N LYS A 113 6.18 -2.22 11.72
CA LYS A 113 6.37 -1.74 13.09
C LYS A 113 7.65 -0.91 13.26
N LEU A 114 8.76 -1.37 12.69
CA LEU A 114 10.03 -0.64 12.72
C LEU A 114 9.93 0.71 12.00
N LEU A 115 9.31 0.73 10.82
CA LEU A 115 9.09 1.95 10.03
C LEU A 115 8.12 2.93 10.70
N SER A 116 7.21 2.44 11.53
CA SER A 116 6.26 3.27 12.27
C SER A 116 6.87 3.89 13.54
N SER A 117 8.09 3.49 13.91
CA SER A 117 8.78 4.00 15.11
C SER A 117 9.28 5.44 14.92
N PRO A 118 9.49 6.20 16.02
CA PRO A 118 10.07 7.54 15.96
C PRO A 118 11.44 7.61 15.26
N MET A 119 12.23 6.53 15.30
CA MET A 119 13.55 6.47 14.62
C MET A 119 13.44 6.61 13.11
N ALA A 120 12.32 6.18 12.51
CA ALA A 120 12.09 6.29 11.08
C ALA A 120 11.42 7.61 10.67
N ALA A 121 10.99 8.46 11.61
CA ALA A 121 10.14 9.62 11.37
C ALA A 121 10.67 10.57 10.28
N LYS A 122 12.00 10.80 10.21
CA LYS A 122 12.60 11.67 9.20
C LYS A 122 12.40 11.17 7.76
N ASN A 123 12.29 9.85 7.57
CA ASN A 123 12.08 9.25 6.25
C ASN A 123 10.59 9.24 5.86
N MET A 124 9.69 9.54 6.82
CA MET A 124 8.25 9.61 6.57
C MET A 124 7.80 10.94 6.00
N VAL A 125 8.68 11.96 5.96
CA VAL A 125 8.34 13.32 5.49
C VAL A 125 9.09 13.64 4.21
N VAL A 126 8.34 14.04 3.15
CA VAL A 126 8.87 14.51 1.88
C VAL A 126 8.08 15.75 1.44
N GLY A 127 8.73 16.90 1.41
CA GLY A 127 8.06 18.17 1.06
C GLY A 127 6.86 18.45 1.98
N PRO A 128 5.67 18.70 1.42
CA PRO A 128 4.46 18.98 2.22
C PRO A 128 3.79 17.68 2.75
N TYR A 129 4.24 16.51 2.32
CA TYR A 129 3.60 15.24 2.63
C TYR A 129 4.28 14.51 3.79
N GLU A 130 3.48 13.82 4.61
CA GLU A 130 3.94 12.92 5.65
C GLU A 130 3.19 11.58 5.53
N ILE A 131 3.91 10.47 5.66
CA ILE A 131 3.33 9.14 5.81
C ILE A 131 2.87 8.98 7.26
N ALA A 132 1.58 9.12 7.47
CA ALA A 132 0.95 9.03 8.78
C ALA A 132 0.56 7.60 9.17
N GLY A 133 0.67 6.62 8.27
CA GLY A 133 0.41 5.22 8.58
C GLY A 133 0.88 4.29 7.49
N LEU A 134 1.31 3.09 7.91
CA LEU A 134 1.70 1.99 7.03
C LEU A 134 0.88 0.74 7.42
N GLY A 135 -0.05 0.37 6.58
CA GLY A 135 -0.87 -0.83 6.68
C GLY A 135 -0.56 -1.82 5.54
N THR A 136 -1.42 -2.82 5.37
CA THR A 136 -1.31 -3.82 4.29
C THR A 136 -2.60 -3.93 3.48
N ILE A 137 -2.43 -4.12 2.16
CA ILE A 137 -3.49 -4.58 1.25
C ILE A 137 -3.38 -6.11 1.07
N GLY A 138 -2.25 -6.69 1.44
CA GLY A 138 -2.00 -8.12 1.43
C GLY A 138 -0.95 -8.57 0.41
N PRO A 139 -0.67 -9.89 0.38
CA PRO A 139 0.28 -10.47 -0.55
C PRO A 139 -0.25 -10.38 -1.99
N ALA A 140 0.62 -9.98 -2.89
CA ALA A 140 0.37 -10.03 -4.33
C ALA A 140 0.80 -11.39 -4.87
N TYR A 141 -0.11 -12.06 -5.56
CA TYR A 141 0.12 -13.33 -6.25
C TYR A 141 0.01 -13.17 -7.77
N LEU A 142 0.56 -14.12 -8.51
CA LEU A 142 0.31 -14.22 -9.94
C LEU A 142 -0.96 -15.07 -10.16
N PHE A 143 -1.96 -14.48 -10.77
CA PHE A 143 -3.13 -15.16 -11.31
C PHE A 143 -2.83 -15.48 -12.78
N VAL A 144 -2.85 -16.74 -13.15
CA VAL A 144 -2.56 -17.20 -14.50
C VAL A 144 -3.79 -17.87 -15.10
N ASN A 145 -4.11 -17.60 -16.36
CA ASN A 145 -5.25 -18.20 -17.06
C ASN A 145 -4.98 -19.66 -17.49
N ASP A 146 -3.75 -20.13 -17.37
CA ASP A 146 -3.33 -21.50 -17.68
C ASP A 146 -2.29 -22.01 -16.67
N ARG A 147 -2.55 -23.16 -16.01
CA ARG A 147 -1.64 -23.80 -15.04
C ARG A 147 -0.30 -24.23 -15.63
N SER A 148 -0.20 -24.33 -16.96
CA SER A 148 1.08 -24.60 -17.61
C SER A 148 2.10 -23.47 -17.38
N ILE A 149 1.65 -22.26 -17.04
CA ILE A 149 2.50 -21.10 -16.71
C ILE A 149 2.95 -21.22 -15.24
N ASN A 150 3.84 -22.16 -14.94
CA ASN A 150 4.30 -22.49 -13.59
C ASN A 150 5.81 -22.31 -13.37
N THR A 151 6.52 -21.79 -14.37
CA THR A 151 7.95 -21.46 -14.31
C THR A 151 8.22 -20.09 -14.93
N LEU A 152 9.36 -19.47 -14.61
CA LEU A 152 9.78 -18.21 -15.25
C LEU A 152 9.89 -18.35 -16.78
N ALA A 153 10.45 -19.48 -17.26
CA ALA A 153 10.57 -19.74 -18.70
C ALA A 153 9.22 -19.77 -19.42
N LYS A 154 8.16 -20.25 -18.76
CA LYS A 154 6.80 -20.31 -19.33
C LYS A 154 6.05 -18.99 -19.24
N ALA A 155 6.54 -18.04 -18.44
CA ALA A 155 6.04 -16.67 -18.43
C ALA A 155 6.57 -15.84 -19.60
N ALA A 156 7.67 -16.28 -20.25
CA ALA A 156 8.21 -15.63 -21.44
C ALA A 156 7.19 -15.61 -22.56
N GLY A 157 7.04 -14.46 -23.24
CA GLY A 157 6.08 -14.24 -24.31
C GLY A 157 4.63 -14.08 -23.87
N LYS A 158 4.30 -14.28 -22.57
CA LYS A 158 2.94 -14.11 -22.04
C LYS A 158 2.60 -12.64 -21.85
N LYS A 159 1.33 -12.30 -22.05
CA LYS A 159 0.77 -10.98 -21.80
C LYS A 159 0.54 -10.79 -20.31
N ILE A 160 1.28 -9.88 -19.69
CA ILE A 160 1.25 -9.63 -18.24
C ILE A 160 0.71 -8.23 -17.97
N GLY A 161 -0.34 -8.12 -17.16
CA GLY A 161 -0.90 -6.85 -16.76
C GLY A 161 0.07 -6.05 -15.89
N VAL A 162 0.31 -4.78 -16.26
CA VAL A 162 1.17 -3.85 -15.50
C VAL A 162 0.47 -2.52 -15.33
N PHE A 163 0.59 -1.91 -14.15
CA PHE A 163 0.05 -0.58 -13.94
C PHE A 163 0.88 0.47 -14.71
N LYS A 164 0.19 1.23 -15.55
CA LYS A 164 0.80 2.27 -16.39
C LYS A 164 1.67 3.28 -15.63
N TYR A 165 1.32 3.55 -14.38
CA TYR A 165 2.00 4.54 -13.54
C TYR A 165 3.19 3.96 -12.75
N ASP A 166 3.35 2.64 -12.69
CA ASP A 166 4.44 1.99 -11.96
C ASP A 166 5.58 1.62 -12.91
N GLU A 167 6.67 2.39 -12.84
CA GLU A 167 7.84 2.18 -13.69
C GLU A 167 8.57 0.84 -13.43
N ALA A 168 8.38 0.24 -12.25
CA ALA A 168 9.02 -1.03 -11.90
C ALA A 168 8.40 -2.21 -12.66
N GLN A 169 7.06 -2.27 -12.76
CA GLN A 169 6.35 -3.42 -13.31
C GLN A 169 6.70 -3.73 -14.76
N PRO A 170 6.71 -2.76 -15.73
CA PRO A 170 7.13 -3.04 -17.10
C PRO A 170 8.56 -3.58 -17.20
N LYS A 171 9.49 -3.07 -16.37
CA LYS A 171 10.88 -3.57 -16.34
C LYS A 171 10.96 -4.99 -15.78
N LEU A 172 10.15 -5.32 -14.77
CA LEU A 172 10.04 -6.70 -14.26
C LEU A 172 9.52 -7.66 -15.33
N VAL A 173 8.47 -7.26 -16.06
CA VAL A 173 7.91 -8.06 -17.14
C VAL A 173 8.91 -8.26 -18.27
N GLN A 174 9.65 -7.21 -18.65
CA GLN A 174 10.72 -7.31 -19.64
C GLN A 174 11.85 -8.25 -19.17
N HIS A 175 12.21 -8.20 -17.88
CA HIS A 175 13.26 -9.06 -17.30
C HIS A 175 12.93 -10.55 -17.41
N VAL A 176 11.65 -10.94 -17.31
CA VAL A 176 11.19 -12.32 -17.47
C VAL A 176 10.82 -12.66 -18.94
N GLY A 177 11.08 -11.76 -19.91
CA GLY A 177 10.77 -11.96 -21.31
C GLY A 177 9.27 -11.93 -21.64
N GLY A 178 8.43 -11.39 -20.76
CA GLY A 178 7.00 -11.23 -20.96
C GLY A 178 6.64 -10.00 -21.79
N GLN A 179 5.37 -9.89 -22.15
CA GLN A 179 4.79 -8.74 -22.85
C GLN A 179 3.98 -7.89 -21.85
N ALA A 180 4.44 -6.69 -21.55
CA ALA A 180 3.75 -5.78 -20.65
C ALA A 180 2.49 -5.22 -21.33
N VAL A 181 1.32 -5.43 -20.72
CA VAL A 181 0.04 -4.88 -21.15
C VAL A 181 -0.45 -3.90 -20.11
N SER A 182 -0.62 -2.65 -20.50
CA SER A 182 -1.04 -1.58 -19.61
C SER A 182 -2.45 -1.81 -19.09
N VAL A 183 -2.60 -1.75 -17.76
CA VAL A 183 -3.88 -1.83 -17.04
C VAL A 183 -3.99 -0.75 -15.98
N ASP A 184 -5.21 -0.51 -15.53
CA ASP A 184 -5.55 0.25 -14.33
C ASP A 184 -6.30 -0.65 -13.35
N VAL A 185 -6.39 -0.26 -12.09
CA VAL A 185 -7.14 -1.01 -11.05
C VAL A 185 -8.58 -1.29 -11.50
N THR A 186 -9.21 -0.33 -12.21
CA THR A 186 -10.60 -0.43 -12.67
C THR A 186 -10.82 -1.39 -13.84
N ASN A 187 -9.78 -1.77 -14.59
CA ASN A 187 -9.93 -2.62 -15.79
C ASN A 187 -9.08 -3.90 -15.78
N ALA A 188 -8.14 -4.03 -14.84
CA ALA A 188 -7.23 -5.19 -14.77
C ALA A 188 -8.00 -6.52 -14.66
N GLY A 189 -9.04 -6.57 -13.80
CA GLY A 189 -9.90 -7.75 -13.65
C GLY A 189 -10.65 -8.09 -14.94
N ALA A 190 -11.26 -7.10 -15.59
CA ALA A 190 -11.98 -7.31 -16.85
C ALA A 190 -11.07 -7.84 -17.96
N LYS A 191 -9.87 -7.25 -18.14
CA LYS A 191 -8.90 -7.72 -19.13
C LYS A 191 -8.44 -9.15 -18.87
N PHE A 192 -8.23 -9.53 -17.61
CA PHE A 192 -7.89 -10.90 -17.25
C PHE A 192 -9.06 -11.85 -17.50
N ASN A 193 -10.26 -11.48 -17.08
CA ASN A 193 -11.48 -12.28 -17.23
C ASN A 193 -11.85 -12.52 -18.72
N ASN A 194 -11.51 -11.55 -19.60
CA ASN A 194 -11.72 -11.64 -21.05
C ASN A 194 -10.52 -12.25 -21.80
N HIS A 195 -9.49 -12.76 -21.09
CA HIS A 195 -8.27 -13.33 -21.67
C HIS A 195 -7.48 -12.38 -22.59
N GLU A 196 -7.62 -11.06 -22.38
CA GLU A 196 -6.78 -10.06 -23.06
C GLU A 196 -5.35 -10.06 -22.50
N ILE A 197 -5.17 -10.51 -21.25
CA ILE A 197 -3.90 -10.78 -20.58
C ILE A 197 -3.89 -12.20 -20.02
N ASP A 198 -2.71 -12.82 -20.02
CA ASP A 198 -2.52 -14.20 -19.54
C ASP A 198 -2.23 -14.26 -18.05
N ILE A 199 -1.60 -13.22 -17.52
CA ILE A 199 -1.14 -13.12 -16.13
C ILE A 199 -1.54 -11.76 -15.57
N VAL A 200 -2.16 -11.76 -14.39
CA VAL A 200 -2.38 -10.54 -13.63
C VAL A 200 -1.78 -10.68 -12.22
N PRO A 201 -0.75 -9.86 -11.88
CA PRO A 201 -0.32 -9.70 -10.50
C PRO A 201 -1.39 -8.94 -9.73
N ALA A 202 -1.90 -9.51 -8.64
CA ALA A 202 -2.93 -8.86 -7.85
C ALA A 202 -2.84 -9.25 -6.36
N PRO A 203 -3.21 -8.36 -5.44
CA PRO A 203 -3.36 -8.72 -4.04
C PRO A 203 -4.55 -9.67 -3.89
N ILE A 204 -4.45 -10.57 -2.91
CA ILE A 204 -5.46 -11.62 -2.71
C ILE A 204 -6.87 -11.07 -2.47
N VAL A 205 -6.98 -9.89 -1.86
CA VAL A 205 -8.26 -9.20 -1.63
C VAL A 205 -8.97 -8.80 -2.92
N ALA A 206 -8.28 -8.75 -4.06
CA ALA A 206 -8.85 -8.44 -5.36
C ALA A 206 -9.65 -9.61 -5.97
N PHE A 207 -9.49 -10.83 -5.44
CA PHE A 207 -10.10 -12.05 -6.01
C PHE A 207 -11.62 -11.94 -6.20
N LYS A 208 -12.33 -11.57 -5.13
CA LYS A 208 -13.80 -11.44 -5.18
C LYS A 208 -14.27 -10.16 -5.89
N PRO A 209 -13.79 -8.96 -5.52
CA PRO A 209 -14.26 -7.71 -6.14
C PRO A 209 -14.05 -7.63 -7.66
N PHE A 210 -12.95 -8.21 -8.15
CA PHE A 210 -12.65 -8.20 -9.59
C PHE A 210 -13.04 -9.50 -10.29
N GLU A 211 -13.76 -10.39 -9.59
CA GLU A 211 -14.25 -11.67 -10.13
C GLU A 211 -13.14 -12.48 -10.83
N LEU A 212 -11.90 -12.45 -10.31
CA LEU A 212 -10.74 -13.06 -10.98
C LEU A 212 -10.90 -14.56 -11.22
N HIS A 213 -11.83 -15.23 -10.50
CA HIS A 213 -12.20 -16.61 -10.77
C HIS A 213 -12.72 -16.85 -12.19
N LYS A 214 -13.30 -15.83 -12.85
CA LYS A 214 -13.77 -15.94 -14.26
C LYS A 214 -12.58 -16.10 -15.22
N GLY A 215 -11.53 -15.29 -15.04
CA GLY A 215 -10.31 -15.40 -15.85
C GLY A 215 -9.50 -16.65 -15.57
N LEU A 216 -9.55 -17.16 -14.32
CA LEU A 216 -8.96 -18.46 -13.99
C LEU A 216 -9.69 -19.62 -14.69
N GLY A 217 -11.02 -19.57 -14.75
CA GLY A 217 -11.84 -20.65 -15.30
C GLY A 217 -11.49 -22.01 -14.68
N GLU A 218 -11.44 -23.05 -15.53
CA GLU A 218 -11.06 -24.41 -15.12
C GLU A 218 -9.55 -24.68 -15.24
N LYS A 219 -8.87 -23.96 -16.14
CA LYS A 219 -7.47 -24.19 -16.50
C LYS A 219 -6.48 -23.31 -15.74
N GLY A 220 -6.94 -22.20 -15.20
CA GLY A 220 -6.09 -21.23 -14.53
C GLY A 220 -5.75 -21.60 -13.10
N ALA A 221 -4.85 -20.82 -12.52
CA ALA A 221 -4.41 -20.97 -11.14
C ALA A 221 -3.89 -19.66 -10.53
N ILE A 222 -3.78 -19.67 -9.20
CA ILE A 222 -3.06 -18.67 -8.41
C ILE A 222 -1.76 -19.34 -7.97
N ILE A 223 -0.63 -18.77 -8.38
CA ILE A 223 0.68 -19.30 -7.99
C ILE A 223 0.89 -19.03 -6.50
N ARG A 224 1.03 -20.09 -5.69
CA ARG A 224 1.26 -20.01 -4.24
C ARG A 224 2.69 -19.59 -3.92
N PHE A 225 3.07 -18.47 -4.45
CA PHE A 225 4.36 -17.84 -4.23
C PHE A 225 4.18 -16.32 -4.31
N PRO A 226 4.08 -15.62 -3.17
CA PRO A 226 3.81 -14.19 -3.17
C PRO A 226 4.98 -13.41 -3.75
N LEU A 227 4.67 -12.46 -4.63
CA LEU A 227 5.66 -11.56 -5.20
C LEU A 227 6.18 -10.56 -4.18
N THR A 228 5.27 -10.02 -3.37
CA THR A 228 5.54 -9.04 -2.30
C THR A 228 4.30 -8.86 -1.43
N GLN A 229 4.42 -8.09 -0.35
CA GLN A 229 3.27 -7.53 0.37
C GLN A 229 2.98 -6.15 -0.19
N ILE A 230 1.76 -5.90 -0.65
CA ILE A 230 1.35 -4.55 -1.05
C ILE A 230 0.97 -3.77 0.20
N SER A 231 1.62 -2.64 0.40
CA SER A 231 1.34 -1.75 1.52
C SER A 231 0.16 -0.83 1.24
N ALA A 232 -0.55 -0.42 2.31
CA ALA A 232 -1.46 0.70 2.31
C ALA A 232 -0.77 1.88 3.00
N ASN A 233 -0.66 3.01 2.33
CA ASN A 233 -0.04 4.21 2.86
C ASN A 233 -1.11 5.24 3.19
N PHE A 234 -1.16 5.69 4.44
CA PHE A 234 -1.88 6.90 4.79
C PHE A 234 -0.96 8.09 4.65
N ILE A 235 -1.21 8.92 3.66
CA ILE A 235 -0.43 10.08 3.28
C ILE A 235 -1.22 11.33 3.65
N ILE A 236 -0.61 12.26 4.37
CA ILE A 236 -1.24 13.51 4.79
C ILE A 236 -0.46 14.73 4.27
N ARG A 237 -1.16 15.84 4.08
CA ARG A 237 -0.56 17.17 3.99
C ARG A 237 -0.32 17.65 5.41
N LYS A 238 0.96 17.58 5.85
CA LYS A 238 1.33 17.74 7.28
C LYS A 238 0.87 19.04 7.92
N ASP A 239 0.74 20.10 7.12
CA ASP A 239 0.28 21.43 7.54
C ASP A 239 -1.23 21.52 7.82
N GLN A 240 -2.00 20.52 7.38
CA GLN A 240 -3.45 20.44 7.59
C GLN A 240 -3.83 19.65 8.85
N PHE A 241 -2.84 19.04 9.53
CA PHE A 241 -3.07 18.20 10.71
C PHE A 241 -2.37 18.79 11.95
N PRO A 242 -2.86 18.47 13.17
CA PRO A 242 -2.23 18.92 14.42
C PRO A 242 -0.76 18.50 14.52
N ALA A 243 0.03 19.30 15.23
CA ALA A 243 1.44 18.99 15.47
C ALA A 243 1.61 17.60 16.12
N GLY A 244 2.55 16.79 15.59
CA GLY A 244 2.80 15.44 16.07
C GLY A 244 1.76 14.39 15.67
N PHE A 245 0.73 14.77 14.91
CA PHE A 245 -0.31 13.85 14.45
C PHE A 245 0.28 12.64 13.72
N GLY A 246 1.19 12.85 12.77
CA GLY A 246 1.75 11.76 11.95
C GLY A 246 2.41 10.66 12.79
N GLN A 247 3.15 11.00 13.86
CA GLN A 247 3.76 9.99 14.73
C GLN A 247 2.74 9.25 15.60
N LYS A 248 1.75 9.94 16.17
CA LYS A 248 0.66 9.32 16.93
C LYS A 248 -0.11 8.34 16.04
N SER A 249 -0.42 8.78 14.84
CA SER A 249 -1.09 7.99 13.80
C SER A 249 -0.30 6.73 13.43
N ARG A 250 1.00 6.85 13.09
CA ARG A 250 1.85 5.69 12.78
C ARG A 250 1.87 4.68 13.93
N THR A 251 1.97 5.14 15.16
CA THR A 251 1.98 4.27 16.35
C THR A 251 0.69 3.49 16.45
N TRP A 252 -0.45 4.15 16.28
CA TRP A 252 -1.75 3.49 16.35
C TRP A 252 -1.95 2.51 15.18
N VAL A 253 -1.65 2.92 13.93
CA VAL A 253 -1.75 2.04 12.77
C VAL A 253 -0.89 0.79 12.96
N ALA A 254 0.33 0.93 13.50
CA ALA A 254 1.20 -0.19 13.81
C ALA A 254 0.61 -1.14 14.87
N SER A 255 -0.17 -0.63 15.82
CA SER A 255 -0.88 -1.47 16.81
C SER A 255 -2.00 -2.31 16.17
N GLN A 256 -2.57 -1.87 15.04
CA GLN A 256 -3.63 -2.57 14.33
C GLN A 256 -3.13 -3.61 13.31
N LEU A 257 -1.82 -3.74 13.08
CA LEU A 257 -1.26 -4.61 12.04
C LEU A 257 -1.70 -6.08 12.20
N ASN A 258 -1.71 -6.62 13.41
CA ASN A 258 -2.16 -8.00 13.61
C ASN A 258 -3.63 -8.20 13.21
N ARG A 259 -4.49 -7.22 13.49
CA ARG A 259 -5.90 -7.23 13.05
C ARG A 259 -6.02 -7.17 11.52
N THR A 260 -5.31 -6.25 10.88
CA THR A 260 -5.38 -6.06 9.42
C THR A 260 -4.81 -7.27 8.68
N PHE A 261 -3.68 -7.82 9.12
CA PHE A 261 -3.14 -9.06 8.56
C PHE A 261 -4.05 -10.27 8.80
N GLY A 262 -4.77 -10.32 9.94
CA GLY A 262 -5.79 -11.33 10.21
C GLY A 262 -6.95 -11.29 9.21
N ILE A 263 -7.41 -10.09 8.84
CA ILE A 263 -8.43 -9.90 7.79
C ILE A 263 -7.90 -10.45 6.45
N ILE A 264 -6.67 -10.11 6.07
CA ILE A 264 -6.04 -10.59 4.83
C ILE A 264 -5.91 -12.12 4.81
N ALA A 265 -5.47 -12.73 5.92
CA ALA A 265 -5.36 -14.19 6.05
C ALA A 265 -6.72 -14.88 5.84
N LYS A 266 -7.82 -14.24 6.27
CA LYS A 266 -9.16 -14.76 6.02
C LYS A 266 -9.51 -14.72 4.54
N TYR A 267 -9.22 -13.62 3.83
CA TYR A 267 -9.42 -13.56 2.38
C TYR A 267 -8.65 -14.68 1.66
N GLU A 268 -7.43 -14.96 2.07
CA GLU A 268 -6.61 -16.03 1.50
C GLU A 268 -7.21 -17.41 1.77
N SER A 269 -7.66 -17.66 3.01
CA SER A 269 -8.28 -18.94 3.38
C SER A 269 -9.64 -19.19 2.71
N ASP A 270 -10.35 -18.14 2.33
CA ASP A 270 -11.65 -18.22 1.65
C ASP A 270 -11.54 -18.63 0.17
N ILE A 271 -10.31 -18.64 -0.39
CA ILE A 271 -10.11 -19.05 -1.78
C ILE A 271 -10.13 -20.57 -1.90
N PRO A 272 -11.01 -21.12 -2.76
CA PRO A 272 -11.07 -22.56 -2.96
C PRO A 272 -9.73 -23.15 -3.35
N SER A 273 -9.37 -24.30 -2.73
CA SER A 273 -8.07 -24.98 -2.90
C SER A 273 -7.76 -25.29 -4.37
N ARG A 274 -8.78 -25.57 -5.20
CA ARG A 274 -8.64 -25.84 -6.64
C ARG A 274 -7.95 -24.75 -7.44
N TYR A 275 -8.00 -23.50 -6.99
CA TYR A 275 -7.35 -22.37 -7.68
C TYR A 275 -5.86 -22.26 -7.34
N TRP A 276 -5.41 -22.85 -6.22
CA TRP A 276 -4.02 -22.75 -5.85
C TRP A 276 -3.13 -23.73 -6.62
N MET A 277 -1.92 -23.28 -6.94
CA MET A 277 -0.89 -24.07 -7.58
C MET A 277 0.47 -23.73 -6.98
N ASP A 278 1.19 -24.78 -6.57
CA ASP A 278 2.56 -24.63 -6.12
C ASP A 278 3.52 -24.62 -7.31
N ILE A 279 4.57 -23.80 -7.23
CA ILE A 279 5.66 -23.86 -8.20
C ILE A 279 6.57 -25.05 -7.87
N PRO A 280 7.20 -25.66 -8.89
CA PRO A 280 8.16 -26.74 -8.65
C PRO A 280 9.26 -26.30 -7.68
N LYS A 281 9.64 -27.20 -6.76
CA LYS A 281 10.63 -26.87 -5.71
C LYS A 281 11.97 -26.37 -6.27
N ASN A 282 12.43 -26.95 -7.38
CA ASN A 282 13.65 -26.51 -8.07
C ASN A 282 13.53 -25.10 -8.70
N GLU A 283 12.32 -24.62 -8.94
CA GLU A 283 12.07 -23.27 -9.49
C GLU A 283 12.01 -22.18 -8.42
N GLN A 284 11.71 -22.53 -7.15
CA GLN A 284 11.56 -21.54 -6.07
C GLN A 284 12.81 -20.66 -5.94
N LEU A 285 14.00 -21.27 -6.00
CA LEU A 285 15.26 -20.54 -5.93
C LEU A 285 15.45 -19.60 -7.14
N ASN A 286 15.02 -20.02 -8.33
CA ASN A 286 15.08 -19.20 -9.53
C ASN A 286 14.19 -17.95 -9.41
N TYR A 287 12.97 -18.10 -8.85
CA TYR A 287 12.10 -16.96 -8.55
C TYR A 287 12.75 -15.99 -7.54
N ILE A 288 13.34 -16.50 -6.46
CA ILE A 288 14.01 -15.67 -5.44
C ILE A 288 15.19 -14.90 -6.06
N LYS A 289 16.03 -15.57 -6.85
CA LYS A 289 17.17 -14.94 -7.53
C LYS A 289 16.71 -13.87 -8.51
N MET A 290 15.73 -14.17 -9.35
CA MET A 290 15.15 -13.22 -10.32
C MET A 290 14.61 -11.97 -9.62
N MET A 291 13.82 -12.14 -8.56
CA MET A 291 13.26 -10.99 -7.82
C MET A 291 14.36 -10.15 -7.17
N ARG A 292 15.43 -10.79 -6.65
CA ARG A 292 16.58 -10.09 -6.11
C ARG A 292 17.33 -9.29 -7.17
N GLU A 293 17.65 -9.89 -8.31
CA GLU A 293 18.29 -9.22 -9.44
C GLU A 293 17.48 -8.03 -9.91
N ALA A 294 16.17 -8.20 -10.02
CA ALA A 294 15.26 -7.12 -10.37
C ALA A 294 15.29 -5.97 -9.35
N ARG A 295 15.30 -6.25 -8.02
CA ARG A 295 15.42 -5.20 -7.00
C ARG A 295 16.72 -4.40 -7.17
N ILE A 296 17.85 -5.09 -7.39
CA ILE A 296 19.15 -4.45 -7.60
C ILE A 296 19.12 -3.53 -8.84
N GLN A 297 18.60 -4.04 -9.97
CA GLN A 297 18.49 -3.26 -11.20
C GLN A 297 17.58 -2.05 -11.05
N LEU A 298 16.42 -2.23 -10.41
CA LEU A 298 15.45 -1.15 -10.18
C LEU A 298 15.98 -0.09 -9.20
N THR A 299 16.82 -0.49 -8.25
CA THR A 299 17.52 0.44 -7.35
C THR A 299 18.58 1.24 -8.11
N LYS A 300 19.39 0.58 -8.96
CA LYS A 300 20.38 1.25 -9.83
C LYS A 300 19.71 2.22 -10.83
N ALA A 301 18.49 1.89 -11.28
CA ALA A 301 17.69 2.75 -12.16
C ALA A 301 16.94 3.87 -11.39
N ASP A 302 17.23 4.08 -10.12
CA ASP A 302 16.60 5.08 -9.25
C ASP A 302 15.07 4.93 -9.07
N ILE A 303 14.51 3.74 -9.33
CA ILE A 303 13.08 3.45 -9.14
C ILE A 303 12.80 3.07 -7.70
N TYR A 304 13.65 2.22 -7.09
CA TYR A 304 13.59 1.91 -5.68
C TYR A 304 14.58 2.75 -4.86
N ASP A 305 14.21 3.08 -3.64
CA ASP A 305 15.07 3.81 -2.71
C ASP A 305 16.13 2.88 -2.10
N PRO A 306 17.44 3.16 -2.23
CA PRO A 306 18.49 2.28 -1.75
C PRO A 306 18.50 2.12 -0.21
N LYS A 307 18.04 3.14 0.54
CA LYS A 307 17.95 3.05 2.01
C LYS A 307 16.84 2.07 2.41
N MET A 308 15.71 2.08 1.68
CA MET A 308 14.65 1.12 1.89
C MET A 308 15.10 -0.30 1.52
N MET A 309 15.81 -0.49 0.41
CA MET A 309 16.32 -1.82 0.03
C MET A 309 17.25 -2.39 1.08
N ASN A 310 18.22 -1.60 1.55
CA ASN A 310 19.12 -2.00 2.65
C ASN A 310 18.35 -2.33 3.95
N PHE A 311 17.34 -1.52 4.31
CA PHE A 311 16.50 -1.79 5.46
C PHE A 311 15.76 -3.12 5.32
N LEU A 312 15.11 -3.37 4.19
CA LEU A 312 14.34 -4.60 3.94
C LEU A 312 15.24 -5.84 3.92
N LYS A 313 16.45 -5.73 3.35
CA LYS A 313 17.44 -6.79 3.42
C LYS A 313 17.82 -7.13 4.87
N LYS A 314 18.09 -6.12 5.71
CA LYS A 314 18.38 -6.33 7.14
C LYS A 314 17.23 -7.02 7.86
N VAL A 315 15.98 -6.66 7.55
CA VAL A 315 14.79 -7.31 8.14
C VAL A 315 14.70 -8.78 7.72
N ARG A 316 14.89 -9.08 6.42
CA ARG A 316 14.89 -10.47 5.91
C ARG A 316 16.01 -11.30 6.53
N CYS A 317 17.22 -10.75 6.61
CA CYS A 317 18.38 -11.45 7.15
C CYS A 317 18.31 -11.65 8.67
N LYS A 318 17.60 -10.80 9.40
CA LYS A 318 17.30 -11.03 10.81
C LYS A 318 16.34 -12.21 11.02
N GLU A 319 15.36 -12.39 10.12
CA GLU A 319 14.42 -13.52 10.19
C GLU A 319 15.03 -14.83 9.67
N ASN A 320 15.85 -14.76 8.63
CA ASN A 320 16.53 -15.93 8.03
C ASN A 320 18.00 -15.62 7.74
N PRO A 321 18.90 -15.72 8.73
CA PRO A 321 20.33 -15.42 8.56
C PRO A 321 21.04 -16.34 7.56
N SER A 322 20.49 -17.54 7.30
CA SER A 322 21.08 -18.49 6.35
C SER A 322 20.73 -18.22 4.89
N ASN A 323 19.89 -17.21 4.62
CA ASN A 323 19.60 -16.82 3.25
C ASN A 323 20.87 -16.33 2.56
N PHE A 324 21.14 -16.83 1.34
CA PHE A 324 22.34 -16.52 0.57
C PHE A 324 22.55 -15.01 0.34
N GLU A 325 21.46 -14.22 0.23
CA GLU A 325 21.56 -12.77 0.02
C GLU A 325 22.19 -12.02 1.21
N CYS A 326 22.19 -12.64 2.40
CA CYS A 326 22.72 -12.00 3.61
C CYS A 326 24.26 -11.89 3.62
N ALA A 327 24.94 -12.74 2.88
CA ALA A 327 26.39 -12.71 2.69
C ALA A 327 26.85 -11.72 1.58
N LEU A 328 25.92 -11.16 0.80
CA LEU A 328 26.21 -10.30 -0.33
C LEU A 328 26.05 -8.81 0.06
N ASN A 329 26.80 -7.91 -0.56
CA ASN A 329 26.82 -6.47 -0.24
C ASN A 329 26.28 -5.58 -1.37
N ASP A 330 25.50 -6.11 -2.29
CA ASP A 330 25.07 -5.46 -3.52
C ASP A 330 23.61 -5.00 -3.51
N GLU A 331 22.93 -5.12 -2.36
CA GLU A 331 21.56 -4.61 -2.10
C GLU A 331 21.51 -3.80 -0.81
#